data_34a9cf8ad3b1b57ac75430c9a21bb8e3
#
_entry.id   34a9cf8ad3b1b57ac75430c9a21bb8e3
#
_cell.length_a   1.000
_cell.length_b   1.000
_cell.length_c   1.000
_cell.angle_alpha   90.00
_cell.angle_beta   90.00
_cell.angle_gamma   90.00
#
_symmetry.space_group_name_H-M   'P 1'
#
loop_
_entity.id
_entity.type
_entity.pdbx_description
1 polymer ?
#
loop_
_entity_poly.entity_id
_entity_poly.type
_entity_poly.pdbx_seq_one_letter_code
_entity_poly.pdbx_strand_id
1 'polypeptide(L)'
;MHMNPASFPPSLIAKIVRCVEDAVGDDIQADIQRNDLQTQNSVPSRIWDLLNTNVIRGLDTENCTIARAHRGPWEMLVIYEKSSQCIFTFMREKRFAELRKRQHQRKRMHYIDILTQQFNKDLLADQQQLSFIPCEFSDKDRLAELVQALLLDLGSDTDIVSHHVLVLFDTVGYQLTHIRAVMVTPSLDIAQGSEQDWSKYIRADESIIVERISNPTAPENQPSRGLSLTAKAMARKKDKPQRKNTEVSAQEES
;
A
#
# COMPACT_ATOMS: atom_id res chain seq x y z
N MET A 1 -16.80 7.13 22.70
CA MET A 1 -16.00 8.36 22.50
C MET A 1 -15.85 8.55 21.00
N HIS A 2 -16.47 9.55 20.38
CA HIS A 2 -16.30 9.78 18.95
C HIS A 2 -14.88 10.32 18.74
N MET A 3 -14.03 9.51 18.14
CA MET A 3 -12.73 9.99 17.71
C MET A 3 -12.93 11.07 16.65
N ASN A 4 -12.45 12.27 16.96
CA ASN A 4 -12.29 13.28 15.94
C ASN A 4 -11.12 12.80 15.05
N PRO A 5 -11.31 12.54 13.75
CA PRO A 5 -10.19 12.11 12.91
C PRO A 5 -9.09 13.16 13.03
N ALA A 6 -7.87 12.72 13.30
CA ALA A 6 -6.73 13.63 13.38
C ALA A 6 -6.74 14.52 12.15
N SER A 7 -6.93 15.83 12.36
CA SER A 7 -6.96 16.77 11.23
C SER A 7 -5.52 17.07 10.84
N PHE A 8 -5.06 16.48 9.75
CA PHE A 8 -3.71 16.75 9.24
C PHE A 8 -3.66 18.11 8.52
N PRO A 9 -2.56 18.87 8.66
CA PRO A 9 -2.39 20.12 7.95
C PRO A 9 -2.54 19.95 6.43
N PRO A 10 -3.35 20.77 5.75
CA PRO A 10 -3.52 20.69 4.30
C PRO A 10 -2.20 20.75 3.52
N SER A 11 -1.22 21.51 4.02
CA SER A 11 0.11 21.61 3.46
C SER A 11 0.89 20.30 3.53
N LEU A 12 0.77 19.55 4.62
CA LEU A 12 1.37 18.22 4.77
C LEU A 12 0.72 17.24 3.78
N ILE A 13 -0.62 17.22 3.73
CA ILE A 13 -1.36 16.35 2.80
C ILE A 13 -0.92 16.62 1.36
N ALA A 14 -0.90 17.88 0.94
CA ALA A 14 -0.49 18.26 -0.40
C ALA A 14 0.96 17.81 -0.72
N LYS A 15 1.90 17.95 0.23
CA LYS A 15 3.28 17.48 0.07
C LYS A 15 3.36 15.97 -0.06
N ILE A 16 2.64 15.21 0.78
CA ILE A 16 2.61 13.74 0.71
C ILE A 16 2.03 13.29 -0.62
N VAL A 17 0.89 13.85 -1.04
CA VAL A 17 0.26 13.51 -2.32
C VAL A 17 1.21 13.79 -3.47
N ARG A 18 1.90 14.94 -3.46
CA ARG A 18 2.90 15.30 -4.46
C ARG A 18 4.05 14.28 -4.54
N CYS A 19 4.59 13.86 -3.39
CA CYS A 19 5.66 12.86 -3.37
C CYS A 19 5.24 11.53 -4.01
N VAL A 20 3.99 11.09 -3.78
CA VAL A 20 3.45 9.88 -4.39
C VAL A 20 3.21 10.07 -5.87
N GLU A 21 2.56 11.16 -6.26
CA GLU A 21 2.19 11.50 -7.63
C GLU A 21 3.44 11.60 -8.54
N ASP A 22 4.46 12.35 -8.12
CA ASP A 22 5.71 12.48 -8.87
C ASP A 22 6.41 11.13 -9.02
N ALA A 23 6.49 10.32 -7.95
CA ALA A 23 7.16 9.02 -7.98
C ALA A 23 6.49 8.02 -8.94
N VAL A 24 5.15 8.00 -9.00
CA VAL A 24 4.41 7.06 -9.87
C VAL A 24 4.23 7.60 -11.30
N GLY A 25 4.44 8.89 -11.50
CA GLY A 25 4.25 9.63 -12.75
C GLY A 25 5.55 10.02 -13.42
N ASP A 26 5.90 11.30 -13.26
CA ASP A 26 6.99 11.95 -14.01
C ASP A 26 8.35 11.33 -13.71
N ASP A 27 8.65 11.05 -12.44
CA ASP A 27 9.98 10.56 -12.06
C ASP A 27 10.28 9.18 -12.61
N ILE A 28 9.30 8.25 -12.53
CA ILE A 28 9.50 6.89 -13.06
C ILE A 28 9.57 6.89 -14.58
N GLN A 29 8.81 7.74 -15.26
CA GLN A 29 8.88 7.87 -16.71
C GLN A 29 10.24 8.44 -17.14
N ALA A 30 10.72 9.47 -16.46
CA ALA A 30 12.04 10.04 -16.69
C ALA A 30 13.18 9.02 -16.40
N ASP A 31 13.01 8.19 -15.36
CA ASP A 31 13.99 7.13 -15.04
C ASP A 31 14.02 6.04 -16.09
N ILE A 32 12.87 5.59 -16.59
CA ILE A 32 12.76 4.61 -17.69
C ILE A 32 13.46 5.13 -18.95
N GLN A 33 13.19 6.38 -19.32
CA GLN A 33 13.79 7.03 -20.51
C GLN A 33 15.29 7.22 -20.37
N ARG A 34 15.75 7.74 -19.22
CA ARG A 34 17.16 8.00 -18.94
C ARG A 34 18.02 6.73 -18.99
N ASN A 35 17.47 5.62 -18.50
CA ASN A 35 18.19 4.35 -18.43
C ASN A 35 17.92 3.43 -19.62
N ASP A 36 17.14 3.88 -20.62
CA ASP A 36 16.77 3.11 -21.83
C ASP A 36 16.32 1.68 -21.48
N LEU A 37 15.39 1.56 -20.52
CA LEU A 37 14.99 0.25 -20.00
C LEU A 37 14.24 -0.55 -21.06
N GLN A 38 14.85 -1.61 -21.55
CA GLN A 38 14.26 -2.53 -22.53
C GLN A 38 13.18 -3.44 -21.91
N THR A 39 13.17 -3.58 -20.57
CA THR A 39 12.14 -4.30 -19.81
C THR A 39 11.74 -3.49 -18.58
N GLN A 40 10.50 -3.67 -18.14
CA GLN A 40 9.95 -2.91 -17.00
C GLN A 40 9.87 -3.73 -15.70
N ASN A 41 10.62 -4.81 -15.58
CA ASN A 41 10.57 -5.69 -14.41
C ASN A 41 10.99 -4.98 -13.11
N SER A 42 11.90 -4.01 -13.18
CA SER A 42 12.37 -3.24 -12.03
C SER A 42 11.48 -2.05 -11.68
N VAL A 43 10.57 -1.63 -12.55
CA VAL A 43 9.71 -0.44 -12.35
C VAL A 43 8.96 -0.44 -11.01
N PRO A 44 8.37 -1.56 -10.55
CA PRO A 44 7.68 -1.56 -9.26
C PRO A 44 8.58 -1.23 -8.07
N SER A 45 9.84 -1.69 -8.05
CA SER A 45 10.80 -1.35 -6.99
C SER A 45 11.32 0.07 -7.12
N ARG A 46 11.61 0.53 -8.34
CA ARG A 46 12.06 1.90 -8.60
C ARG A 46 11.06 2.96 -8.16
N ILE A 47 9.76 2.71 -8.33
CA ILE A 47 8.71 3.60 -7.82
C ILE A 47 8.85 3.79 -6.31
N TRP A 48 9.15 2.74 -5.53
CA TRP A 48 9.35 2.86 -4.10
C TRP A 48 10.62 3.64 -3.75
N ASP A 49 11.71 3.44 -4.50
CA ASP A 49 12.95 4.19 -4.31
C ASP A 49 12.75 5.70 -4.61
N LEU A 50 12.01 6.01 -5.67
CA LEU A 50 11.63 7.39 -6.03
C LEU A 50 10.71 8.00 -4.97
N LEU A 51 9.67 7.29 -4.53
CA LEU A 51 8.79 7.76 -3.47
C LEU A 51 9.57 8.07 -2.18
N ASN A 52 10.43 7.15 -1.75
CA ASN A 52 11.27 7.36 -0.58
C ASN A 52 12.17 8.60 -0.74
N THR A 53 12.74 8.77 -1.93
CA THR A 53 13.57 9.95 -2.25
C THR A 53 12.76 11.24 -2.19
N ASN A 54 11.56 11.25 -2.77
CA ASN A 54 10.68 12.41 -2.78
C ASN A 54 10.22 12.78 -1.37
N VAL A 55 9.89 11.80 -0.54
CA VAL A 55 9.51 12.01 0.85
C VAL A 55 10.67 12.66 1.63
N ILE A 56 11.90 12.15 1.51
CA ILE A 56 13.07 12.72 2.19
C ILE A 56 13.35 14.16 1.76
N ARG A 57 13.14 14.47 0.49
CA ARG A 57 13.42 15.81 -0.06
C ARG A 57 12.25 16.80 0.11
N GLY A 58 11.02 16.30 0.07
CA GLY A 58 9.82 17.14 -0.01
C GLY A 58 9.18 17.46 1.33
N LEU A 59 9.42 16.64 2.36
CA LEU A 59 8.83 16.90 3.66
C LEU A 59 9.73 17.81 4.50
N ASP A 60 9.06 18.69 5.23
CA ASP A 60 9.71 19.65 6.13
C ASP A 60 10.27 18.95 7.37
N THR A 61 11.58 19.05 7.56
CA THR A 61 12.28 18.45 8.70
C THR A 61 11.99 19.13 10.04
N GLU A 62 11.44 20.33 10.05
CA GLU A 62 11.03 21.01 11.29
C GLU A 62 9.80 20.35 11.91
N ASN A 63 8.84 19.95 11.06
CA ASN A 63 7.56 19.37 11.47
C ASN A 63 7.51 17.84 11.35
N CYS A 64 8.40 17.25 10.57
CA CYS A 64 8.44 15.81 10.34
C CYS A 64 9.82 15.24 10.65
N THR A 65 9.84 14.09 11.31
CA THR A 65 11.04 13.25 11.44
C THR A 65 10.86 12.01 10.57
N ILE A 66 11.89 11.64 9.79
CA ILE A 66 11.82 10.53 8.86
C ILE A 66 12.85 9.48 9.31
N ALA A 67 12.36 8.28 9.61
CA ALA A 67 13.18 7.13 9.91
C ALA A 67 13.15 6.10 8.80
N ARG A 68 14.23 5.33 8.66
CA ARG A 68 14.36 4.22 7.70
C ARG A 68 14.20 2.90 8.44
N ALA A 69 13.25 2.10 8.00
CA ALA A 69 13.06 0.76 8.52
C ALA A 69 13.47 -0.28 7.47
N HIS A 70 14.21 -1.28 7.91
CA HIS A 70 14.67 -2.37 7.04
C HIS A 70 13.86 -3.65 7.31
N ARG A 71 13.37 -4.28 6.24
CA ARG A 71 12.78 -5.60 6.30
C ARG A 71 13.46 -6.53 5.31
N GLY A 72 14.54 -7.15 5.73
CA GLY A 72 15.38 -7.90 4.80
C GLY A 72 15.96 -6.98 3.72
N PRO A 73 15.76 -7.27 2.43
CA PRO A 73 16.24 -6.40 1.35
C PRO A 73 15.39 -5.14 1.11
N TRP A 74 14.25 -4.99 1.79
CA TRP A 74 13.35 -3.86 1.62
C TRP A 74 13.59 -2.78 2.64
N GLU A 75 13.76 -1.56 2.16
CA GLU A 75 13.71 -0.34 2.96
C GLU A 75 12.34 0.31 2.83
N MET A 76 11.85 0.84 3.94
CA MET A 76 10.65 1.66 3.97
C MET A 76 10.91 2.89 4.82
N LEU A 77 10.21 3.96 4.52
CA LEU A 77 10.22 5.15 5.37
C LEU A 77 9.03 5.14 6.31
N VAL A 78 9.28 5.61 7.51
CA VAL A 78 8.26 5.98 8.47
C VAL A 78 8.41 7.47 8.76
N ILE A 79 7.34 8.20 8.59
CA ILE A 79 7.29 9.64 8.79
C ILE A 79 6.57 9.89 10.11
N TYR A 80 7.22 10.55 11.06
CA TYR A 80 6.57 11.06 12.26
C TYR A 80 6.24 12.53 12.07
N GLU A 81 4.98 12.90 12.22
CA GLU A 81 4.52 14.28 12.17
C GLU A 81 4.21 14.79 13.57
N LYS A 82 4.91 15.86 13.97
CA LYS A 82 4.96 16.34 15.35
C LYS A 82 3.64 16.93 15.85
N SER A 83 2.85 17.59 14.98
CA SER A 83 1.63 18.28 15.43
C SER A 83 0.48 17.30 15.71
N SER A 84 0.35 16.27 14.90
CA SER A 84 -0.65 15.21 15.10
C SER A 84 -0.16 14.06 15.97
N GLN A 85 1.16 14.02 16.21
CA GLN A 85 1.85 12.90 16.89
C GLN A 85 1.59 11.55 16.19
N CYS A 86 1.36 11.56 14.88
CA CYS A 86 1.09 10.36 14.09
C CYS A 86 2.31 9.92 13.29
N ILE A 87 2.44 8.61 13.14
CA ILE A 87 3.39 8.04 12.18
C ILE A 87 2.66 7.62 10.91
N PHE A 88 3.31 7.87 9.75
CA PHE A 88 2.74 7.54 8.44
C PHE A 88 3.61 6.52 7.72
N THR A 89 2.95 5.57 7.07
CA THR A 89 3.57 4.65 6.12
C THR A 89 2.74 4.55 4.85
N PHE A 90 3.35 4.06 3.77
CA PHE A 90 2.70 3.97 2.46
C PHE A 90 2.42 2.52 2.06
N MET A 91 1.28 2.29 1.39
CA MET A 91 0.97 1.01 0.79
C MET A 91 0.03 1.19 -0.41
N ARG A 92 0.13 0.30 -1.39
CA ARG A 92 -0.86 0.25 -2.48
C ARG A 92 -2.17 -0.36 -1.98
N GLU A 93 -3.31 0.16 -2.41
CA GLU A 93 -4.66 -0.34 -2.08
C GLU A 93 -4.78 -1.84 -2.30
N LYS A 94 -4.37 -2.32 -3.46
CA LYS A 94 -4.39 -3.74 -3.81
C LYS A 94 -3.63 -4.59 -2.79
N ARG A 95 -2.46 -4.11 -2.33
CA ARG A 95 -1.65 -4.82 -1.35
C ARG A 95 -2.31 -4.89 0.01
N PHE A 96 -2.92 -3.79 0.44
CA PHE A 96 -3.68 -3.76 1.69
C PHE A 96 -4.87 -4.73 1.65
N ALA A 97 -5.65 -4.71 0.55
CA ALA A 97 -6.76 -5.63 0.36
C ALA A 97 -6.33 -7.11 0.39
N GLU A 98 -5.18 -7.45 -0.22
CA GLU A 98 -4.61 -8.80 -0.17
C GLU A 98 -4.20 -9.21 1.25
N LEU A 99 -3.58 -8.30 2.01
CA LEU A 99 -3.18 -8.56 3.40
C LEU A 99 -4.41 -8.80 4.28
N ARG A 100 -5.42 -7.97 4.14
CA ARG A 100 -6.70 -8.09 4.86
C ARG A 100 -7.40 -9.41 4.54
N LYS A 101 -7.53 -9.75 3.26
CA LYS A 101 -8.16 -11.01 2.82
C LYS A 101 -7.47 -12.25 3.35
N ARG A 102 -6.15 -12.20 3.50
CA ARG A 102 -5.33 -13.35 3.95
C ARG A 102 -4.96 -13.28 5.42
N GLN A 103 -5.52 -12.41 6.20
CA GLN A 103 -5.11 -12.14 7.58
C GLN A 103 -4.97 -13.43 8.42
N HIS A 104 -6.00 -14.30 8.40
CA HIS A 104 -6.00 -15.54 9.17
C HIS A 104 -5.20 -16.70 8.56
N GLN A 105 -4.70 -16.54 7.32
CA GLN A 105 -3.95 -17.57 6.59
C GLN A 105 -2.46 -17.28 6.53
N ARG A 106 -2.03 -16.09 6.99
CA ARG A 106 -0.63 -15.68 6.92
C ARG A 106 0.19 -16.36 8.00
N LYS A 107 1.28 -17.00 7.59
CA LYS A 107 2.26 -17.61 8.50
C LYS A 107 3.31 -16.63 9.02
N ARG A 108 3.41 -15.44 8.42
CA ARG A 108 4.38 -14.40 8.77
C ARG A 108 3.69 -13.08 9.01
N MET A 109 4.14 -12.37 10.03
CA MET A 109 3.68 -11.01 10.29
C MET A 109 4.17 -10.06 9.19
N HIS A 110 3.34 -9.09 8.88
CA HIS A 110 3.70 -7.93 8.07
C HIS A 110 4.01 -6.77 9.02
N TYR A 111 4.83 -5.78 8.60
CA TYR A 111 5.15 -4.62 9.44
C TYR A 111 3.90 -3.88 9.93
N ILE A 112 2.84 -3.86 9.11
CA ILE A 112 1.59 -3.21 9.48
C ILE A 112 0.91 -3.86 10.69
N ASP A 113 1.00 -5.18 10.83
CA ASP A 113 0.43 -5.89 12.00
C ASP A 113 1.05 -5.39 13.30
N ILE A 114 2.34 -5.05 13.26
CA ILE A 114 3.08 -4.59 14.44
C ILE A 114 2.80 -3.13 14.72
N LEU A 115 2.87 -2.28 13.68
CA LEU A 115 2.57 -0.86 13.85
C LEU A 115 1.15 -0.65 14.37
N THR A 116 0.18 -1.44 13.86
CA THR A 116 -1.21 -1.37 14.35
C THR A 116 -1.35 -1.92 15.77
N GLN A 117 -0.65 -3.00 16.10
CA GLN A 117 -0.65 -3.54 17.47
C GLN A 117 0.04 -2.61 18.46
N GLN A 118 1.04 -1.87 18.04
CA GLN A 118 1.75 -0.95 18.90
C GLN A 118 0.98 0.35 19.12
N PHE A 119 0.47 0.97 18.04
CA PHE A 119 -0.01 2.34 18.06
C PHE A 119 -1.52 2.49 17.89
N ASN A 120 -2.25 1.44 17.48
CA ASN A 120 -3.68 1.51 17.17
C ASN A 120 -4.52 0.52 17.99
N LYS A 121 -4.03 0.07 19.15
CA LYS A 121 -4.76 -0.89 20.01
C LYS A 121 -6.09 -0.35 20.50
N ASP A 122 -6.10 0.93 20.81
CA ASP A 122 -7.27 1.65 21.33
C ASP A 122 -8.39 1.80 20.30
N LEU A 123 -8.07 1.58 18.99
CA LEU A 123 -9.05 1.63 17.91
C LEU A 123 -9.89 0.35 17.77
N LEU A 124 -9.61 -0.66 18.56
CA LEU A 124 -10.50 -1.83 18.66
C LEU A 124 -11.80 -1.39 19.32
N ALA A 125 -12.91 -1.55 18.60
CA ALA A 125 -14.23 -1.28 19.18
C ALA A 125 -14.46 -2.17 20.42
N ASP A 126 -15.01 -1.61 21.49
CA ASP A 126 -15.27 -2.24 22.80
C ASP A 126 -16.09 -3.56 22.75
N GLN A 127 -16.58 -3.96 21.57
CA GLN A 127 -17.47 -5.10 21.37
C GLN A 127 -16.87 -6.27 20.59
N GLN A 128 -15.69 -6.16 20.04
CA GLN A 128 -15.04 -7.33 19.49
C GLN A 128 -14.26 -8.00 20.60
N GLN A 129 -14.91 -8.96 21.24
CA GLN A 129 -14.25 -10.02 21.97
C GLN A 129 -13.07 -10.47 21.12
N LEU A 130 -11.88 -10.10 21.55
CA LEU A 130 -10.64 -10.45 20.89
C LEU A 130 -10.66 -11.95 20.66
N SER A 131 -10.99 -12.38 19.49
CA SER A 131 -10.68 -13.71 19.04
C SER A 131 -9.14 -13.79 19.03
N PHE A 132 -8.59 -14.07 20.21
CA PHE A 132 -7.20 -14.44 20.39
C PHE A 132 -7.01 -15.80 19.71
N ILE A 133 -6.93 -15.79 18.41
CA ILE A 133 -6.20 -16.83 17.72
C ILE A 133 -4.76 -16.40 17.90
N PRO A 134 -3.96 -17.07 18.76
CA PRO A 134 -2.53 -16.85 18.80
C PRO A 134 -2.02 -17.35 17.46
N CYS A 135 -1.94 -16.49 16.47
CA CYS A 135 -1.02 -16.73 15.36
C CYS A 135 0.36 -16.67 16.00
N GLU A 136 0.92 -17.81 16.34
CA GLU A 136 2.33 -17.96 16.66
C GLU A 136 3.11 -17.61 15.39
N PHE A 137 3.33 -16.33 15.19
CA PHE A 137 4.23 -15.88 14.13
C PHE A 137 5.65 -16.14 14.61
N SER A 138 6.38 -16.95 13.88
CA SER A 138 7.80 -17.25 14.15
C SER A 138 8.71 -16.02 14.13
N ASP A 139 8.24 -14.90 13.65
CA ASP A 139 9.03 -13.69 13.45
C ASP A 139 8.67 -12.55 14.45
N LYS A 140 7.91 -12.84 15.51
CA LYS A 140 7.36 -11.82 16.42
C LYS A 140 8.45 -11.01 17.12
N ASP A 141 9.49 -11.69 17.60
CA ASP A 141 10.59 -11.04 18.32
C ASP A 141 11.42 -10.15 17.40
N ARG A 142 11.73 -10.64 16.20
CA ARG A 142 12.50 -9.88 15.20
C ARG A 142 11.78 -8.63 14.73
N LEU A 143 10.45 -8.66 14.70
CA LEU A 143 9.65 -7.53 14.28
C LEU A 143 9.48 -6.51 15.44
N ALA A 144 9.44 -6.96 16.68
CA ALA A 144 9.48 -6.08 17.84
C ALA A 144 10.82 -5.32 17.92
N GLU A 145 11.94 -6.01 17.66
CA GLU A 145 13.27 -5.39 17.54
C GLU A 145 13.29 -4.32 16.43
N LEU A 146 12.64 -4.59 15.31
CA LEU A 146 12.58 -3.66 14.18
C LEU A 146 11.78 -2.39 14.50
N VAL A 147 10.67 -2.52 15.24
CA VAL A 147 9.91 -1.35 15.73
C VAL A 147 10.71 -0.58 16.74
N GLN A 148 11.42 -1.27 17.65
CA GLN A 148 12.27 -0.63 18.63
C GLN A 148 13.41 0.15 17.97
N ALA A 149 14.07 -0.42 16.97
CA ALA A 149 15.10 0.26 16.19
C ALA A 149 14.52 1.48 15.45
N LEU A 150 13.32 1.34 14.86
CA LEU A 150 12.62 2.43 14.22
C LEU A 150 12.30 3.58 15.17
N LEU A 151 11.83 3.26 16.38
CA LEU A 151 11.53 4.26 17.40
C LEU A 151 12.80 4.98 17.87
N LEU A 152 13.92 4.27 17.98
CA LEU A 152 15.23 4.86 18.29
C LEU A 152 15.70 5.82 17.19
N ASP A 153 15.50 5.47 15.90
CA ASP A 153 15.86 6.32 14.77
C ASP A 153 14.96 7.56 14.66
N LEU A 154 13.71 7.48 15.13
CA LEU A 154 12.81 8.63 15.23
C LEU A 154 13.16 9.58 16.39
N GLY A 155 14.01 9.15 17.32
CA GLY A 155 14.50 9.96 18.44
C GLY A 155 13.59 9.97 19.67
N SER A 156 13.92 10.82 20.64
CA SER A 156 13.24 10.90 21.95
C SER A 156 11.77 11.35 21.89
N ASP A 157 11.30 11.79 20.71
CA ASP A 157 9.92 12.26 20.55
C ASP A 157 8.91 11.10 20.41
N THR A 158 9.38 9.85 20.37
CA THR A 158 8.56 8.67 20.07
C THR A 158 7.70 8.16 21.21
N ASP A 159 8.01 8.55 22.45
CA ASP A 159 7.15 8.23 23.61
C ASP A 159 5.74 8.85 23.49
N ILE A 160 5.57 9.73 22.50
CA ILE A 160 4.37 10.52 22.28
C ILE A 160 3.62 10.10 20.99
N VAL A 161 4.02 9.00 20.31
CA VAL A 161 3.29 8.57 19.11
C VAL A 161 1.86 8.18 19.47
N SER A 162 0.92 8.93 18.94
CA SER A 162 -0.50 8.73 19.19
C SER A 162 -1.07 7.57 18.35
N HIS A 163 -0.89 7.63 17.04
CA HIS A 163 -1.43 6.60 16.13
C HIS A 163 -0.53 6.35 14.92
N HIS A 164 -0.73 5.17 14.33
CA HIS A 164 -0.22 4.83 13.00
C HIS A 164 -1.28 5.08 11.93
N VAL A 165 -0.91 5.84 10.92
CA VAL A 165 -1.73 6.19 9.75
C VAL A 165 -1.14 5.51 8.53
N LEU A 166 -1.97 4.78 7.81
CA LEU A 166 -1.60 4.15 6.56
C LEU A 166 -2.08 5.00 5.39
N VAL A 167 -1.14 5.49 4.57
CA VAL A 167 -1.44 6.19 3.32
C VAL A 167 -1.59 5.14 2.23
N LEU A 168 -2.82 4.95 1.78
CA LEU A 168 -3.19 4.03 0.72
C LEU A 168 -3.30 4.77 -0.60
N PHE A 169 -2.76 4.19 -1.67
CA PHE A 169 -2.85 4.79 -2.99
C PHE A 169 -3.05 3.75 -4.09
N ASP A 170 -3.70 4.19 -5.18
CA ASP A 170 -3.90 3.39 -6.38
C ASP A 170 -3.49 4.16 -7.63
N THR A 171 -3.12 3.41 -8.67
CA THR A 171 -2.60 3.98 -9.92
C THR A 171 -3.17 3.26 -11.13
N VAL A 172 -3.41 4.01 -12.20
CA VAL A 172 -3.69 3.47 -13.53
C VAL A 172 -2.55 3.89 -14.47
N GLY A 173 -1.79 2.91 -14.96
CA GLY A 173 -0.54 3.20 -15.66
C GLY A 173 0.44 3.95 -14.74
N TYR A 174 0.85 5.13 -15.18
CA TYR A 174 1.75 6.04 -14.45
C TYR A 174 1.00 7.24 -13.84
N GLN A 175 -0.28 7.13 -13.61
CA GLN A 175 -1.09 8.19 -13.01
C GLN A 175 -1.60 7.76 -11.65
N LEU A 176 -1.45 8.62 -10.65
CA LEU A 176 -2.09 8.48 -9.36
C LEU A 176 -3.57 8.77 -9.53
N THR A 177 -4.43 7.77 -9.26
CA THR A 177 -5.88 7.92 -9.44
C THR A 177 -6.63 8.09 -8.13
N HIS A 178 -6.09 7.55 -7.04
CA HIS A 178 -6.70 7.62 -5.73
C HIS A 178 -5.64 7.61 -4.64
N ILE A 179 -5.84 8.41 -3.60
CA ILE A 179 -5.00 8.42 -2.39
C ILE A 179 -5.83 8.80 -1.18
N ARG A 180 -5.68 8.04 -0.10
CA ARG A 180 -6.37 8.29 1.16
C ARG A 180 -5.51 7.92 2.35
N ALA A 181 -5.79 8.51 3.50
CA ALA A 181 -5.21 8.14 4.78
C ALA A 181 -6.24 7.40 5.62
N VAL A 182 -5.83 6.31 6.27
CA VAL A 182 -6.67 5.51 7.14
C VAL A 182 -5.91 5.11 8.40
N MET A 183 -6.60 5.01 9.52
CA MET A 183 -6.09 4.30 10.68
C MET A 183 -6.64 2.88 10.64
N VAL A 184 -5.75 1.91 10.81
CA VAL A 184 -6.07 0.49 10.70
C VAL A 184 -5.98 -0.14 12.07
N THR A 185 -7.00 -0.91 12.45
CA THR A 185 -7.02 -1.66 13.71
C THR A 185 -6.03 -2.83 13.68
N PRO A 186 -5.67 -3.42 14.82
CA PRO A 186 -4.89 -4.68 14.85
C PRO A 186 -5.51 -5.84 14.05
N SER A 187 -6.82 -5.79 13.81
CA SER A 187 -7.54 -6.75 12.94
C SER A 187 -7.49 -6.37 11.46
N LEU A 188 -6.65 -5.42 11.06
CA LEU A 188 -6.55 -4.89 9.70
C LEU A 188 -7.88 -4.35 9.13
N ASP A 189 -8.81 -3.97 9.98
CA ASP A 189 -10.01 -3.24 9.60
C ASP A 189 -9.74 -1.74 9.65
N ILE A 190 -10.39 -0.99 8.77
CA ILE A 190 -10.31 0.47 8.82
C ILE A 190 -11.15 0.93 10.02
N ALA A 191 -10.53 1.70 10.92
CA ALA A 191 -11.21 2.24 12.09
C ALA A 191 -12.32 3.21 11.65
N GLN A 192 -13.48 3.11 12.27
CA GLN A 192 -14.64 3.92 11.89
C GLN A 192 -14.35 5.41 12.01
N GLY A 193 -14.62 6.16 10.94
CA GLY A 193 -14.41 7.60 10.88
C GLY A 193 -12.96 8.06 10.75
N SER A 194 -11.99 7.14 10.58
CA SER A 194 -10.57 7.48 10.42
C SER A 194 -10.17 7.76 8.97
N GLU A 195 -11.01 7.41 8.02
CA GLU A 195 -10.71 7.54 6.61
C GLU A 195 -10.80 8.99 6.14
N GLN A 196 -9.77 9.44 5.44
CA GLN A 196 -9.69 10.76 4.83
C GLN A 196 -9.27 10.62 3.37
N ASP A 197 -10.14 11.04 2.46
CA ASP A 197 -9.83 11.11 1.03
C ASP A 197 -8.95 12.33 0.73
N TRP A 198 -7.75 12.05 0.21
CA TRP A 198 -6.77 13.05 -0.18
C TRP A 198 -6.69 13.23 -1.71
N SER A 199 -7.52 12.55 -2.49
CA SER A 199 -7.49 12.58 -3.95
C SER A 199 -7.72 13.96 -4.53
N LYS A 200 -8.39 14.86 -3.79
CA LYS A 200 -8.57 16.27 -4.18
C LYS A 200 -7.26 17.07 -4.30
N TYR A 201 -6.16 16.57 -3.75
CA TYR A 201 -4.84 17.20 -3.83
C TYR A 201 -4.00 16.67 -5.01
N ILE A 202 -4.48 15.67 -5.75
CA ILE A 202 -3.87 15.20 -7.01
C ILE A 202 -3.99 16.34 -8.03
N ARG A 203 -2.91 16.60 -8.78
CA ARG A 203 -2.94 17.60 -9.86
C ARG A 203 -3.97 17.20 -10.91
N ALA A 204 -4.76 18.16 -11.35
CA ALA A 204 -5.56 17.98 -12.54
C ALA A 204 -4.62 17.81 -13.74
N ASP A 205 -4.78 16.72 -14.48
CA ASP A 205 -4.01 16.50 -15.70
C ASP A 205 -4.51 17.45 -16.79
N GLU A 206 -3.78 18.55 -16.99
CA GLU A 206 -4.12 19.55 -18.01
C GLU A 206 -4.12 18.97 -19.43
N SER A 207 -3.40 17.86 -19.66
CA SER A 207 -3.35 17.20 -20.97
C SER A 207 -4.71 16.59 -21.35
N ILE A 208 -5.45 16.06 -20.37
CA ILE A 208 -6.80 15.52 -20.61
C ILE A 208 -7.80 16.61 -20.95
N ILE A 209 -7.61 17.81 -20.37
CA ILE A 209 -8.46 18.96 -20.64
C ILE A 209 -8.23 19.45 -22.07
N VAL A 210 -6.98 19.49 -22.54
CA VAL A 210 -6.63 19.93 -23.89
C VAL A 210 -7.15 18.94 -24.94
N GLU A 211 -7.06 17.62 -24.73
CA GLU A 211 -7.63 16.63 -25.65
C GLU A 211 -9.15 16.70 -25.72
N ARG A 212 -9.84 16.90 -24.59
CA ARG A 212 -11.32 17.07 -24.59
C ARG A 212 -11.79 18.35 -25.27
N ILE A 213 -10.99 19.41 -25.22
CA ILE A 213 -11.29 20.68 -25.90
C ILE A 213 -10.96 20.58 -27.39
N SER A 214 -9.91 19.85 -27.77
CA SER A 214 -9.43 19.71 -29.15
C SER A 214 -10.19 18.70 -29.99
N ASN A 215 -10.89 17.72 -29.40
CA ASN A 215 -11.66 16.69 -30.08
C ASN A 215 -13.04 16.46 -29.44
N PRO A 216 -14.04 17.33 -29.76
CA PRO A 216 -15.39 17.15 -29.23
C PRO A 216 -16.19 15.98 -29.83
N THR A 217 -15.61 15.21 -30.74
CA THR A 217 -16.31 14.12 -31.46
C THR A 217 -15.41 12.91 -31.68
N ALA A 218 -15.06 12.20 -30.60
CA ALA A 218 -14.62 10.82 -30.74
C ALA A 218 -15.75 9.89 -30.27
N PRO A 219 -16.22 8.94 -31.11
CA PRO A 219 -17.26 8.01 -30.69
C PRO A 219 -16.72 7.07 -29.62
N GLU A 220 -17.45 7.01 -28.54
CA GLU A 220 -17.33 6.06 -27.45
C GLU A 220 -17.63 4.65 -27.99
N ASN A 221 -16.60 3.94 -28.50
CA ASN A 221 -16.62 2.48 -28.71
C ASN A 221 -15.36 2.03 -29.45
N GLN A 222 -14.26 1.88 -28.69
CA GLN A 222 -13.26 0.88 -29.07
C GLN A 222 -13.22 -0.18 -27.98
N PRO A 223 -13.48 -1.47 -28.32
CA PRO A 223 -13.34 -2.54 -27.34
C PRO A 223 -11.87 -2.65 -26.93
N SER A 224 -11.63 -2.62 -25.61
CA SER A 224 -10.32 -2.92 -25.02
C SER A 224 -9.74 -4.17 -25.72
N ARG A 225 -8.55 -4.07 -26.29
CA ARG A 225 -7.81 -5.21 -26.83
C ARG A 225 -7.51 -6.16 -25.67
N GLY A 226 -8.40 -7.15 -25.48
CA GLY A 226 -8.18 -8.25 -24.58
C GLY A 226 -6.89 -8.96 -24.98
N LEU A 227 -6.08 -9.35 -24.01
CA LEU A 227 -4.90 -10.18 -24.18
C LEU A 227 -5.31 -11.46 -24.95
N SER A 228 -4.97 -11.55 -26.24
CA SER A 228 -5.15 -12.77 -27.00
C SER A 228 -3.99 -13.73 -26.72
N LEU A 229 -4.33 -14.98 -26.38
CA LEU A 229 -3.33 -16.03 -26.23
C LEU A 229 -2.60 -16.22 -27.57
N THR A 230 -1.27 -16.26 -27.54
CA THR A 230 -0.48 -16.56 -28.73
C THR A 230 -0.80 -17.96 -29.26
N ALA A 231 -0.68 -18.20 -30.56
CA ALA A 231 -0.96 -19.49 -31.20
C ALA A 231 -0.26 -20.67 -30.49
N LYS A 232 0.94 -20.44 -29.92
CA LYS A 232 1.70 -21.40 -29.13
C LYS A 232 1.06 -21.72 -27.75
N ALA A 233 0.38 -20.77 -27.14
CA ALA A 233 -0.36 -20.97 -25.90
C ALA A 233 -1.69 -21.71 -26.12
N MET A 234 -2.33 -21.48 -27.27
CA MET A 234 -3.54 -22.22 -27.68
C MET A 234 -3.25 -23.69 -28.02
N ALA A 235 -2.10 -23.99 -28.67
CA ALA A 235 -1.66 -25.35 -28.93
C ALA A 235 -1.44 -26.14 -27.63
N ARG A 236 -0.78 -25.56 -26.64
CA ARG A 236 -0.55 -26.20 -25.32
C ARG A 236 -1.83 -26.49 -24.53
N LYS A 237 -2.93 -25.75 -24.79
CA LYS A 237 -4.21 -25.98 -24.12
C LYS A 237 -4.96 -27.19 -24.70
N LYS A 238 -4.70 -27.57 -25.96
CA LYS A 238 -5.30 -28.74 -26.61
C LYS A 238 -4.64 -30.05 -26.23
N ASP A 239 -3.38 -30.03 -25.78
CA ASP A 239 -2.60 -31.23 -25.44
C ASP A 239 -2.63 -31.63 -23.98
N LYS A 240 -3.49 -31.07 -23.14
CA LYS A 240 -3.67 -31.54 -21.77
C LYS A 240 -4.59 -32.76 -21.76
N PRO A 241 -4.10 -33.97 -21.42
CA PRO A 241 -4.97 -35.12 -21.31
C PRO A 241 -5.98 -34.93 -20.17
N GLN A 242 -7.24 -35.18 -20.47
CA GLN A 242 -8.30 -35.25 -19.45
C GLN A 242 -7.95 -36.37 -18.45
N ARG A 243 -7.73 -36.02 -17.20
CA ARG A 243 -7.66 -37.01 -16.12
C ARG A 243 -9.02 -37.69 -16.01
N LYS A 244 -9.08 -38.98 -16.39
CA LYS A 244 -10.21 -39.85 -16.11
C LYS A 244 -10.33 -40.01 -14.60
N ASN A 245 -11.45 -39.62 -14.03
CA ASN A 245 -11.83 -40.00 -12.67
C ASN A 245 -12.07 -41.51 -12.68
N THR A 246 -11.21 -42.26 -12.03
CA THR A 246 -11.45 -43.68 -11.72
C THR A 246 -12.19 -43.70 -10.38
N GLU A 247 -13.48 -43.94 -10.44
CA GLU A 247 -14.28 -44.32 -9.27
C GLU A 247 -13.77 -45.69 -8.77
N VAL A 248 -13.28 -45.70 -7.55
CA VAL A 248 -13.01 -46.95 -6.83
C VAL A 248 -14.30 -47.33 -6.10
N SER A 249 -14.98 -48.32 -6.66
CA SER A 249 -16.07 -49.02 -6.01
C SER A 249 -15.50 -49.84 -4.88
N ALA A 250 -15.92 -49.58 -3.66
CA ALA A 250 -15.74 -50.44 -2.51
C ALA A 250 -16.62 -51.70 -2.70
N GLN A 251 -16.04 -52.86 -2.75
CA GLN A 251 -16.72 -54.14 -2.47
C GLN A 251 -16.39 -54.55 -1.06
N GLU A 252 -17.45 -54.66 -0.26
CA GLU A 252 -17.50 -55.46 0.95
C GLU A 252 -17.28 -56.94 0.61
N GLU A 253 -16.49 -57.64 1.39
CA GLU A 253 -16.73 -59.07 1.69
C GLU A 253 -15.95 -59.51 2.93
N SER A 254 -16.75 -59.99 3.93
CA SER A 254 -16.53 -61.00 4.99
C SER A 254 -15.47 -60.75 6.03
#